data_458a77374b828045900b057a7bc78840
#
_entry.id   458a77374b828045900b057a7bc78840
#
_cell.length_a   1.000
_cell.length_b   1.000
_cell.length_c   1.000
_cell.angle_alpha   90.00
_cell.angle_beta   90.00
_cell.angle_gamma   90.00
#
_symmetry.space_group_name_H-M   'P 1'
#
loop_
_entity.id
_entity.type
_entity.pdbx_description
1 polymer ?
#
loop_
_entity_poly.entity_id
_entity_poly.type
_entity_poly.pdbx_seq_one_letter_code
_entity_poly.pdbx_strand_id
1 'polypeptide(L)'
;MRIEQIMRHDPTRVGPDEPVSRLIEWYALRGSRSRYTYVVNPDGVLLGVVTMLDILTLMMEPDVVSGHERHELSEAEAVRRISCTLAEKKDLPVSHIMRTDLPTVAPGGLFLEARLLLRERKITALPVVDADGVLVGEMTRRVLVKLLDTMLRDPELFTLKKDCKHLFEGTGSEVFVG
;
A
#
# COMPACT_ATOMS: atom_id res chain seq x y z
N MET A 1 0.55 -22.42 2.99
CA MET A 1 0.56 -21.33 4.00
C MET A 1 -0.55 -20.37 3.66
N ARG A 2 -1.40 -20.07 4.63
CA ARG A 2 -2.53 -19.14 4.52
C ARG A 2 -2.07 -17.72 4.84
N ILE A 3 -2.77 -16.73 4.27
CA ILE A 3 -2.48 -15.30 4.45
C ILE A 3 -2.56 -14.91 5.92
N GLU A 4 -3.59 -15.36 6.64
CA GLU A 4 -3.81 -15.08 8.07
C GLU A 4 -2.63 -15.47 8.98
N GLN A 5 -1.83 -16.46 8.57
CA GLN A 5 -0.67 -16.94 9.33
C GLN A 5 0.54 -16.00 9.26
N ILE A 6 0.58 -15.14 8.25
CA ILE A 6 1.74 -14.29 7.96
C ILE A 6 1.42 -12.82 7.79
N MET A 7 0.14 -12.46 7.64
CA MET A 7 -0.28 -11.06 7.47
C MET A 7 0.08 -10.20 8.68
N ARG A 8 0.14 -8.90 8.49
CA ARG A 8 0.19 -7.94 9.58
C ARG A 8 -1.24 -7.67 10.08
N HIS A 9 -1.49 -7.86 11.37
CA HIS A 9 -2.81 -7.73 11.99
C HIS A 9 -3.16 -6.29 12.40
N ASP A 10 -2.21 -5.36 12.31
CA ASP A 10 -2.38 -3.96 12.70
C ASP A 10 -2.15 -3.04 11.49
N PRO A 11 -3.05 -3.02 10.49
CA PRO A 11 -3.02 -2.07 9.40
C PRO A 11 -3.44 -0.68 9.91
N THR A 12 -2.86 0.36 9.33
CA THR A 12 -3.23 1.73 9.64
C THR A 12 -4.63 2.04 9.12
N ARG A 13 -5.51 2.52 9.98
CA ARG A 13 -6.92 2.79 9.69
C ARG A 13 -7.29 4.24 9.97
N VAL A 14 -8.26 4.77 9.23
CA VAL A 14 -8.84 6.09 9.42
C VAL A 14 -10.33 6.04 9.06
N GLY A 15 -11.14 6.89 9.67
CA GLY A 15 -12.54 7.06 9.28
C GLY A 15 -12.70 7.87 7.97
N PRO A 16 -13.82 7.71 7.25
CA PRO A 16 -14.05 8.42 5.99
C PRO A 16 -14.19 9.94 6.16
N ASP A 17 -14.69 10.39 7.30
CA ASP A 17 -14.98 11.80 7.61
C ASP A 17 -13.81 12.54 8.28
N GLU A 18 -12.70 11.84 8.55
CA GLU A 18 -11.50 12.49 9.10
C GLU A 18 -10.96 13.52 8.11
N PRO A 19 -10.55 14.72 8.56
CA PRO A 19 -10.00 15.73 7.69
C PRO A 19 -8.61 15.36 7.18
N VAL A 20 -8.30 15.73 5.96
CA VAL A 20 -7.00 15.46 5.32
C VAL A 20 -5.84 16.02 6.15
N SER A 21 -6.02 17.19 6.79
CA SER A 21 -5.02 17.79 7.70
C SER A 21 -4.57 16.84 8.80
N ARG A 22 -5.51 16.09 9.37
CA ARG A 22 -5.23 15.08 10.40
C ARG A 22 -4.33 13.95 9.90
N LEU A 23 -4.57 13.54 8.66
CA LEU A 23 -3.78 12.50 8.01
C LEU A 23 -2.36 13.00 7.68
N ILE A 24 -2.24 14.26 7.22
CA ILE A 24 -0.94 14.91 6.99
C ILE A 24 -0.14 14.98 8.30
N GLU A 25 -0.74 15.48 9.38
CA GLU A 25 -0.12 15.55 10.70
C GLU A 25 0.35 14.18 11.18
N TRP A 26 -0.50 13.17 11.02
CA TRP A 26 -0.17 11.81 11.42
C TRP A 26 1.02 11.23 10.64
N TYR A 27 1.10 11.45 9.33
CA TYR A 27 2.25 11.03 8.52
C TYR A 27 3.53 11.80 8.89
N ALA A 28 3.43 13.09 9.21
CA ALA A 28 4.56 13.91 9.58
C ALA A 28 5.16 13.52 10.94
N LEU A 29 4.30 13.25 11.93
CA LEU A 29 4.74 13.03 13.32
C LEU A 29 5.13 11.57 13.60
N ARG A 30 4.46 10.60 13.01
CA ARG A 30 4.61 9.19 13.41
C ARG A 30 5.49 8.33 12.52
N GLY A 31 5.95 8.86 11.40
CA GLY A 31 6.74 8.07 10.46
C GLY A 31 5.99 6.80 10.10
N SER A 32 5.01 6.89 9.22
CA SER A 32 4.12 5.77 8.86
C SER A 32 4.90 4.47 8.60
N ARG A 33 4.62 3.45 9.39
CA ARG A 33 5.15 2.09 9.16
C ARG A 33 4.54 1.45 7.90
N SER A 34 3.41 1.96 7.45
CA SER A 34 2.73 1.56 6.21
C SER A 34 2.67 2.75 5.26
N ARG A 35 2.83 2.47 3.97
CA ARG A 35 2.63 3.47 2.90
C ARG A 35 1.14 3.64 2.56
N TYR A 36 0.28 2.84 3.15
CA TYR A 36 -1.15 2.78 2.93
C TYR A 36 -1.87 3.05 4.24
N THR A 37 -2.87 3.93 4.17
CA THR A 37 -3.85 4.14 5.23
C THR A 37 -5.20 3.70 4.70
N TYR A 38 -5.79 2.73 5.36
CA TYR A 38 -7.07 2.16 4.94
C TYR A 38 -8.22 2.97 5.54
N VAL A 39 -9.15 3.34 4.70
CA VAL A 39 -10.37 4.04 5.11
C VAL A 39 -11.42 2.99 5.43
N VAL A 40 -11.91 3.00 6.65
CA VAL A 40 -12.91 2.05 7.13
C VAL A 40 -14.11 2.77 7.76
N ASN A 41 -15.30 2.18 7.63
CA ASN A 41 -16.47 2.66 8.34
C ASN A 41 -16.42 2.28 9.84
N PRO A 42 -17.38 2.71 10.69
CA PRO A 42 -17.43 2.34 12.11
C PRO A 42 -17.48 0.85 12.39
N ASP A 43 -18.00 0.04 11.48
CA ASP A 43 -18.06 -1.41 11.57
C ASP A 43 -16.75 -2.09 11.15
N GLY A 44 -15.76 -1.31 10.70
CA GLY A 44 -14.46 -1.80 10.24
C GLY A 44 -14.43 -2.28 8.78
N VAL A 45 -15.53 -2.10 8.04
CA VAL A 45 -15.61 -2.46 6.61
C VAL A 45 -14.70 -1.53 5.80
N LEU A 46 -13.90 -2.10 4.91
CA LEU A 46 -12.99 -1.38 4.05
C LEU A 46 -13.77 -0.56 2.99
N LEU A 47 -13.56 0.75 2.98
CA LEU A 47 -14.13 1.68 2.02
C LEU A 47 -13.13 2.06 0.92
N GLY A 48 -11.86 2.17 1.27
CA GLY A 48 -10.82 2.60 0.35
C GLY A 48 -9.43 2.70 0.98
N VAL A 49 -8.53 3.34 0.26
CA VAL A 49 -7.15 3.54 0.70
C VAL A 49 -6.66 4.93 0.32
N VAL A 50 -5.86 5.51 1.20
CA VAL A 50 -5.11 6.74 0.94
C VAL A 50 -3.62 6.46 1.10
N THR A 51 -2.82 7.03 0.22
CA THR A 51 -1.35 6.99 0.29
C THR A 51 -0.78 8.39 0.43
N MET A 52 0.50 8.49 0.80
CA MET A 52 1.20 9.78 0.77
C MET A 52 1.15 10.43 -0.62
N LEU A 53 1.16 9.63 -1.69
CA LEU A 53 1.08 10.16 -3.06
C LEU A 53 -0.28 10.82 -3.33
N ASP A 54 -1.37 10.26 -2.81
CA ASP A 54 -2.71 10.84 -2.98
C ASP A 54 -2.78 12.21 -2.27
N ILE A 55 -2.16 12.34 -1.09
CA ILE A 55 -2.04 13.62 -0.37
C ILE A 55 -1.17 14.61 -1.15
N LEU A 56 -0.02 14.19 -1.65
CA LEU A 56 0.86 15.05 -2.46
C LEU A 56 0.17 15.50 -3.75
N THR A 57 -0.58 14.62 -4.40
CA THR A 57 -1.36 14.93 -5.60
C THR A 57 -2.45 15.97 -5.31
N LEU A 58 -3.04 15.95 -4.11
CA LEU A 58 -4.00 16.97 -3.67
C LEU A 58 -3.40 18.39 -3.69
N MET A 59 -2.09 18.51 -3.45
CA MET A 59 -1.36 19.79 -3.42
C MET A 59 -0.89 20.24 -4.80
N MET A 60 -0.86 19.32 -5.76
CA MET A 60 -0.42 19.62 -7.13
C MET A 60 -1.64 19.92 -7.99
N GLU A 61 -1.83 21.17 -8.35
CA GLU A 61 -2.86 21.50 -9.34
C GLU A 61 -2.49 20.91 -10.71
N PRO A 62 -3.48 20.40 -11.47
CA PRO A 62 -3.24 19.81 -12.80
C PRO A 62 -2.48 20.74 -13.75
N ASP A 63 -2.64 22.04 -13.63
CA ASP A 63 -2.04 23.05 -14.49
C ASP A 63 -0.53 23.22 -14.28
N VAL A 64 0.00 22.78 -13.14
CA VAL A 64 1.45 22.79 -12.86
C VAL A 64 2.15 21.58 -13.50
N VAL A 65 1.40 20.52 -13.82
CA VAL A 65 1.94 19.25 -14.33
C VAL A 65 1.76 19.09 -15.85
N SER A 66 0.79 19.75 -16.46
CA SER A 66 0.57 19.70 -17.90
C SER A 66 1.61 20.58 -18.61
N GLY A 67 2.68 19.95 -19.06
CA GLY A 67 3.92 20.51 -19.60
C GLY A 67 3.84 21.33 -20.89
N HIS A 68 2.81 22.17 -21.07
CA HIS A 68 2.71 23.06 -22.24
C HIS A 68 3.00 24.52 -21.95
N GLU A 69 3.08 24.91 -20.68
CA GLU A 69 3.60 26.22 -20.27
C GLU A 69 4.52 26.05 -19.06
N ARG A 70 5.76 25.65 -19.31
CA ARG A 70 6.85 25.86 -18.34
C ARG A 70 7.16 27.37 -18.29
N HIS A 71 6.21 28.16 -17.79
CA HIS A 71 6.60 29.39 -17.13
C HIS A 71 7.26 28.93 -15.82
N GLU A 72 8.54 29.24 -15.71
CA GLU A 72 9.33 29.04 -14.50
C GLU A 72 8.67 29.82 -13.37
N LEU A 73 7.71 29.15 -12.67
CA LEU A 73 7.20 29.68 -11.42
C LEU A 73 8.38 29.84 -10.49
N SER A 74 8.55 31.01 -9.93
CA SER A 74 9.55 31.18 -8.88
C SER A 74 9.18 30.25 -7.72
N GLU A 75 10.18 29.73 -7.02
CA GLU A 75 9.98 28.85 -5.86
C GLU A 75 9.01 29.48 -4.84
N ALA A 76 9.10 30.81 -4.63
CA ALA A 76 8.20 31.53 -3.74
C ALA A 76 6.73 31.48 -4.21
N GLU A 77 6.48 31.55 -5.51
CA GLU A 77 5.12 31.46 -6.06
C GLU A 77 4.57 30.03 -5.98
N ALA A 78 5.41 29.02 -6.24
CA ALA A 78 5.03 27.61 -6.05
C ALA A 78 4.65 27.33 -4.60
N VAL A 79 5.46 27.76 -3.63
CA VAL A 79 5.17 27.61 -2.19
C VAL A 79 3.86 28.33 -1.81
N ARG A 80 3.65 29.55 -2.33
CA ARG A 80 2.41 30.29 -2.08
C ARG A 80 1.17 29.55 -2.60
N ARG A 81 1.22 29.01 -3.84
CA ARG A 81 0.11 28.24 -4.42
C ARG A 81 -0.17 26.99 -3.58
N ILE A 82 0.86 26.22 -3.23
CA ILE A 82 0.72 25.04 -2.37
C ILE A 82 0.05 25.44 -1.03
N SER A 83 0.48 26.55 -0.43
CA SER A 83 -0.08 27.01 0.85
C SER A 83 -1.56 27.41 0.73
N CYS A 84 -1.95 28.06 -0.36
CA CYS A 84 -3.35 28.39 -0.63
C CYS A 84 -4.19 27.12 -0.82
N THR A 85 -3.73 26.21 -1.69
CA THR A 85 -4.40 24.92 -1.94
C THR A 85 -4.57 24.12 -0.64
N LEU A 86 -3.53 24.09 0.20
CA LEU A 86 -3.59 23.41 1.49
C LEU A 86 -4.63 24.06 2.42
N ALA A 87 -4.65 25.40 2.50
CA ALA A 87 -5.61 26.11 3.33
C ALA A 87 -7.07 25.82 2.91
N GLU A 88 -7.32 25.68 1.61
CA GLU A 88 -8.64 25.37 1.08
C GLU A 88 -9.05 23.90 1.28
N LYS A 89 -8.11 22.98 1.14
CA LYS A 89 -8.38 21.54 1.07
C LYS A 89 -8.09 20.77 2.36
N LYS A 90 -7.47 21.40 3.36
CA LYS A 90 -7.06 20.74 4.62
C LYS A 90 -8.20 20.07 5.39
N ASP A 91 -9.41 20.64 5.28
CA ASP A 91 -10.58 20.17 6.02
C ASP A 91 -11.48 19.23 5.18
N LEU A 92 -11.07 18.89 3.95
CA LEU A 92 -11.75 17.88 3.15
C LEU A 92 -11.74 16.53 3.87
N PRO A 93 -12.86 15.79 3.86
CA PRO A 93 -12.90 14.42 4.36
C PRO A 93 -11.97 13.50 3.56
N VAL A 94 -11.34 12.56 4.22
CA VAL A 94 -10.46 11.56 3.60
C VAL A 94 -11.17 10.77 2.50
N SER A 95 -12.47 10.56 2.62
CA SER A 95 -13.31 9.92 1.59
C SER A 95 -13.27 10.62 0.22
N HIS A 96 -12.94 11.92 0.16
CA HIS A 96 -12.81 12.65 -1.11
C HIS A 96 -11.53 12.36 -1.88
N ILE A 97 -10.50 11.86 -1.20
CA ILE A 97 -9.19 11.57 -1.80
C ILE A 97 -8.84 10.08 -1.81
N MET A 98 -9.66 9.25 -1.17
CA MET A 98 -9.42 7.82 -1.13
C MET A 98 -9.65 7.18 -2.51
N ARG A 99 -8.89 6.14 -2.79
CA ARG A 99 -9.11 5.26 -3.93
C ARG A 99 -9.92 4.05 -3.47
N THR A 100 -10.95 3.70 -4.23
CA THR A 100 -11.85 2.57 -3.94
C THR A 100 -11.55 1.34 -4.79
N ASP A 101 -10.87 1.50 -5.93
CA ASP A 101 -10.42 0.38 -6.78
C ASP A 101 -9.14 -0.24 -6.20
N LEU A 102 -9.30 -1.06 -5.17
CA LEU A 102 -8.21 -1.72 -4.48
C LEU A 102 -8.45 -3.23 -4.46
N PRO A 103 -7.52 -4.04 -5.02
CA PRO A 103 -7.63 -5.48 -4.87
C PRO A 103 -7.47 -5.89 -3.41
N THR A 104 -8.30 -6.82 -2.98
CA THR A 104 -8.30 -7.39 -1.63
C THR A 104 -7.95 -8.86 -1.68
N VAL A 105 -7.59 -9.45 -0.55
CA VAL A 105 -7.38 -10.88 -0.38
C VAL A 105 -8.08 -11.37 0.88
N ALA A 106 -8.53 -12.62 0.86
CA ALA A 106 -9.18 -13.24 2.03
C ALA A 106 -8.12 -13.81 3.01
N PRO A 107 -8.40 -13.85 4.32
CA PRO A 107 -7.49 -14.43 5.33
C PRO A 107 -7.11 -15.88 5.03
N GLY A 108 -8.09 -16.67 4.60
CA GLY A 108 -7.92 -18.08 4.22
C GLY A 108 -7.26 -18.31 2.87
N GLY A 109 -7.00 -17.26 2.07
CA GLY A 109 -6.32 -17.34 0.78
C GLY A 109 -4.87 -17.79 0.90
N LEU A 110 -4.26 -18.17 -0.24
CA LEU A 110 -2.86 -18.58 -0.28
C LEU A 110 -1.95 -17.35 -0.42
N PHE A 111 -0.81 -17.37 0.26
CA PHE A 111 0.17 -16.27 0.16
C PHE A 111 0.68 -16.04 -1.28
N LEU A 112 0.64 -17.07 -2.12
CA LEU A 112 1.01 -16.95 -3.54
C LEU A 112 0.04 -16.06 -4.32
N GLU A 113 -1.25 -16.05 -3.99
CA GLU A 113 -2.24 -15.15 -4.57
C GLU A 113 -1.90 -13.69 -4.27
N ALA A 114 -1.62 -13.40 -2.99
CA ALA A 114 -1.17 -12.07 -2.58
C ALA A 114 0.12 -11.64 -3.31
N ARG A 115 1.09 -12.56 -3.45
CA ARG A 115 2.33 -12.30 -4.19
C ARG A 115 2.06 -11.94 -5.65
N LEU A 116 1.17 -12.68 -6.33
CA LEU A 116 0.80 -12.42 -7.73
C LEU A 116 0.15 -11.06 -7.87
N LEU A 117 -0.85 -10.73 -7.05
CA LEU A 117 -1.54 -9.45 -7.07
C LEU A 117 -0.60 -8.27 -6.80
N LEU A 118 0.30 -8.37 -5.81
CA LEU A 118 1.31 -7.35 -5.52
C LEU A 118 2.23 -7.08 -6.73
N ARG A 119 2.55 -8.13 -7.51
CA ARG A 119 3.38 -8.03 -8.71
C ARG A 119 2.61 -7.44 -9.88
N GLU A 120 1.46 -8.01 -10.22
CA GLU A 120 0.65 -7.64 -11.39
C GLU A 120 0.11 -6.21 -11.29
N ARG A 121 -0.39 -5.83 -10.13
CA ARG A 121 -0.90 -4.48 -9.87
C ARG A 121 0.18 -3.46 -9.51
N LYS A 122 1.45 -3.89 -9.42
CA LYS A 122 2.61 -3.06 -9.05
C LYS A 122 2.43 -2.30 -7.73
N ILE A 123 1.60 -2.82 -6.83
CA ILE A 123 1.32 -2.25 -5.50
C ILE A 123 2.25 -2.84 -4.44
N THR A 124 2.34 -2.20 -3.28
CA THR A 124 3.25 -2.61 -2.20
C THR A 124 2.55 -3.25 -1.02
N ALA A 125 1.24 -3.09 -0.91
CA ALA A 125 0.40 -3.70 0.11
C ALA A 125 -0.98 -4.05 -0.44
N LEU A 126 -1.60 -5.05 0.17
CA LEU A 126 -2.95 -5.53 -0.08
C LEU A 126 -3.70 -5.59 1.24
N PRO A 127 -4.89 -5.02 1.36
CA PRO A 127 -5.75 -5.25 2.50
C PRO A 127 -6.24 -6.71 2.51
N VAL A 128 -6.30 -7.26 3.70
CA VAL A 128 -6.92 -8.56 3.95
C VAL A 128 -8.29 -8.29 4.55
N VAL A 129 -9.34 -8.74 3.87
CA VAL A 129 -10.72 -8.55 4.30
C VAL A 129 -11.40 -9.90 4.48
N ASP A 130 -12.29 -9.98 5.45
CA ASP A 130 -13.11 -11.18 5.67
C ASP A 130 -14.33 -11.23 4.73
N ALA A 131 -15.24 -12.18 4.97
CA ALA A 131 -16.44 -12.38 4.16
C ALA A 131 -17.43 -11.20 4.23
N ASP A 132 -17.40 -10.44 5.31
CA ASP A 132 -18.26 -9.27 5.53
C ASP A 132 -17.60 -7.97 5.04
N GLY A 133 -16.40 -8.07 4.44
CA GLY A 133 -15.63 -6.93 3.95
C GLY A 133 -14.87 -6.16 5.03
N VAL A 134 -14.83 -6.70 6.27
CA VAL A 134 -14.12 -6.08 7.39
C VAL A 134 -12.61 -6.24 7.19
N LEU A 135 -11.87 -5.15 7.39
CA LEU A 135 -10.41 -5.14 7.31
C LEU A 135 -9.81 -5.86 8.51
N VAL A 136 -9.23 -7.04 8.29
CA VAL A 136 -8.62 -7.88 9.34
C VAL A 136 -7.10 -7.86 9.35
N GLY A 137 -6.46 -7.36 8.28
CA GLY A 137 -5.01 -7.28 8.21
C GLY A 137 -4.50 -6.67 6.90
N GLU A 138 -3.20 -6.76 6.70
CA GLU A 138 -2.58 -6.40 5.42
C GLU A 138 -1.44 -7.35 5.03
N MET A 139 -1.33 -7.62 3.74
CA MET A 139 -0.19 -8.29 3.12
C MET A 139 0.70 -7.30 2.42
N THR A 140 1.98 -7.23 2.79
CA THR A 140 2.94 -6.31 2.19
C THR A 140 4.12 -7.07 1.57
N ARG A 141 4.83 -6.42 0.64
CA ARG A 141 6.10 -6.96 0.12
C ARG A 141 7.08 -7.25 1.26
N ARG A 142 7.08 -6.44 2.33
CA ARG A 142 7.93 -6.64 3.49
C ARG A 142 7.58 -7.90 4.27
N VAL A 143 6.30 -8.25 4.37
CA VAL A 143 5.85 -9.53 4.98
C VAL A 143 6.40 -10.70 4.18
N LEU A 144 6.33 -10.65 2.84
CA LEU A 144 6.88 -11.70 1.99
C LEU A 144 8.41 -11.82 2.13
N VAL A 145 9.13 -10.71 2.21
CA VAL A 145 10.59 -10.74 2.43
C VAL A 145 10.93 -11.35 3.80
N LYS A 146 10.18 -11.02 4.85
CA LYS A 146 10.36 -11.65 6.17
C LYS A 146 10.09 -13.16 6.13
N LEU A 147 9.08 -13.59 5.38
CA LEU A 147 8.82 -15.01 5.17
C LEU A 147 10.00 -15.70 4.50
N LEU A 148 10.58 -15.09 3.46
CA LEU A 148 11.78 -15.62 2.80
C LEU A 148 12.98 -15.70 3.75
N ASP A 149 13.21 -14.68 4.59
CA ASP A 149 14.26 -14.72 5.61
C ASP A 149 14.05 -15.87 6.60
N THR A 150 12.80 -16.08 7.05
CA THR A 150 12.47 -17.22 7.92
C THR A 150 12.76 -18.57 7.23
N MET A 151 12.38 -18.71 5.97
CA MET A 151 12.67 -19.91 5.18
C MET A 151 14.18 -20.18 5.01
N LEU A 152 14.97 -19.12 4.88
CA LEU A 152 16.43 -19.23 4.78
C LEU A 152 17.07 -19.67 6.10
N ARG A 153 16.56 -19.19 7.23
CA ARG A 153 17.09 -19.49 8.58
C ARG A 153 16.67 -20.86 9.07
N ASP A 154 15.46 -21.28 8.75
CA ASP A 154 14.91 -22.57 9.16
C ASP A 154 14.22 -23.28 7.97
N PRO A 155 15.00 -23.90 7.10
CA PRO A 155 14.46 -24.63 5.95
C PRO A 155 13.61 -25.85 6.35
N GLU A 156 13.76 -26.37 7.58
CA GLU A 156 13.03 -27.56 8.03
C GLU A 156 11.58 -27.26 8.38
N LEU A 157 11.29 -26.01 8.82
CA LEU A 157 9.94 -25.51 9.08
C LEU A 157 9.00 -25.65 7.87
N PHE A 158 9.55 -25.70 6.66
CA PHE A 158 8.78 -25.72 5.42
C PHE A 158 8.92 -27.02 4.61
N THR A 159 9.51 -28.08 5.17
CA THR A 159 9.65 -29.42 4.56
C THR A 159 10.32 -29.44 3.17
N LEU A 160 11.16 -28.46 2.86
CA LEU A 160 11.67 -28.21 1.51
C LEU A 160 13.03 -28.85 1.19
N LYS A 161 13.61 -29.67 2.10
CA LYS A 161 15.01 -30.18 1.89
C LYS A 161 15.17 -31.25 0.84
N LYS A 162 14.12 -31.90 0.34
CA LYS A 162 14.30 -33.04 -0.59
C LYS A 162 13.93 -32.79 -2.05
N ASP A 163 13.05 -31.82 -2.34
CA ASP A 163 12.46 -31.70 -3.69
C ASP A 163 12.93 -30.50 -4.51
N CYS A 164 13.70 -29.59 -3.94
CA CYS A 164 14.13 -28.39 -4.68
C CYS A 164 15.15 -28.65 -5.78
N LYS A 165 15.95 -29.73 -5.69
CA LYS A 165 16.94 -30.05 -6.74
C LYS A 165 16.27 -30.40 -8.06
N HIS A 166 15.13 -31.10 -8.05
CA HIS A 166 14.43 -31.52 -9.26
C HIS A 166 13.58 -30.41 -9.92
N LEU A 167 13.27 -29.34 -9.21
CA LEU A 167 12.49 -28.23 -9.78
C LEU A 167 13.31 -27.33 -10.71
N PHE A 168 14.63 -27.39 -10.66
CA PHE A 168 15.53 -26.57 -11.47
C PHE A 168 16.27 -27.34 -12.57
N GLU A 169 16.22 -28.67 -12.59
CA GLU A 169 16.91 -29.50 -13.60
C GLU A 169 16.19 -29.52 -14.96
N GLY A 170 15.02 -28.92 -15.10
CA GLY A 170 14.21 -28.94 -16.32
C GLY A 170 14.05 -27.61 -17.07
N THR A 171 14.57 -26.51 -16.56
CA THR A 171 14.51 -25.22 -17.26
C THR A 171 15.91 -24.76 -17.60
N GLY A 172 16.25 -24.92 -18.90
CA GLY A 172 17.50 -24.44 -19.46
C GLY A 172 17.84 -23.02 -19.02
N SER A 173 19.09 -22.83 -18.74
CA SER A 173 19.77 -21.61 -18.34
C SER A 173 19.38 -20.41 -19.19
N GLU A 174 18.53 -19.53 -18.69
CA GLU A 174 18.58 -18.11 -19.04
C GLU A 174 18.81 -17.30 -17.77
N VAL A 175 20.08 -17.02 -17.55
CA VAL A 175 20.55 -16.07 -16.54
C VAL A 175 20.18 -14.69 -17.04
N PHE A 176 19.17 -14.07 -16.43
CA PHE A 176 18.96 -12.64 -16.58
C PHE A 176 20.00 -11.89 -15.75
N VAL A 177 21.02 -11.39 -16.45
CA VAL A 177 21.91 -10.32 -15.99
C VAL A 177 21.32 -9.02 -16.52
N GLY A 178 20.84 -8.12 -15.63
CA GLY A 178 20.37 -6.78 -15.96
C GLY A 178 20.05 -6.03 -14.68
#